data_62dfe65ff52f4a9106e0df81ff555406
#
_entry.id   62dfe65ff52f4a9106e0df81ff555406
#
_cell.length_a   1.000
_cell.length_b   1.000
_cell.length_c   1.000
_cell.angle_alpha   90.00
_cell.angle_beta   90.00
_cell.angle_gamma   90.00
#
_symmetry.space_group_name_H-M   'P 1'
#
loop_
_entity.id
_entity.type
_entity.pdbx_description
1 polymer ?
#
loop_
_entity_poly.entity_id
_entity_poly.type
_entity_poly.pdbx_seq_one_letter_code
_entity_poly.pdbx_strand_id
1 'polypeptide(L)'
;MNLVTMRDVSVAYDGYEAIQHVDLEIGDDDFLGVIGPNGGGKTTLVKAILGTVPHTGELTLAPELFRGKERLIGYMPQISDFDRAFPISVLEVVLSGLQGRRGFSSRYTKEDRARAMELLAASGIADTARSPIGEVSGGQMQRALLARAVISDPKLLILDEPANFVDNKFEKELYRTLHELNTHMAIVM
;
A
#
# COMPACT_ATOMS: atom_id res chain seq x y z
N MET A 1 -2.13 3.26 -20.21
CA MET A 1 -3.57 3.58 -19.94
C MET A 1 -3.65 4.25 -18.59
N ASN A 2 -4.55 5.29 -18.40
CA ASN A 2 -4.61 5.95 -17.09
C ASN A 2 -5.43 5.12 -16.10
N LEU A 3 -4.80 4.72 -14.98
CA LEU A 3 -5.45 4.01 -13.88
C LEU A 3 -6.17 4.97 -12.93
N VAL A 4 -5.60 6.16 -12.70
CA VAL A 4 -6.16 7.22 -11.87
C VAL A 4 -6.12 8.53 -12.63
N THR A 5 -7.21 9.26 -12.61
CA THR A 5 -7.29 10.63 -13.14
C THR A 5 -7.89 11.54 -12.07
N MET A 6 -7.19 12.60 -11.74
CA MET A 6 -7.64 13.67 -10.84
C MET A 6 -7.70 14.98 -11.61
N ARG A 7 -8.79 15.72 -11.46
CA ARG A 7 -9.01 17.04 -12.07
C ARG A 7 -9.53 17.98 -11.01
N ASP A 8 -8.78 19.04 -10.74
CA ASP A 8 -9.15 20.10 -9.79
C ASP A 8 -9.47 19.54 -8.38
N VAL A 9 -8.76 18.48 -7.95
CA VAL A 9 -9.06 17.80 -6.69
C VAL A 9 -8.49 18.58 -5.50
N SER A 10 -9.37 18.87 -4.53
CA SER A 10 -8.98 19.49 -3.25
C SER A 10 -9.53 18.71 -2.07
N VAL A 11 -8.77 18.66 -0.97
CA VAL A 11 -9.16 18.02 0.29
C VAL A 11 -8.92 19.00 1.44
N ALA A 12 -9.93 19.17 2.28
CA ALA A 12 -9.85 19.99 3.48
C ALA A 12 -10.22 19.20 4.75
N TYR A 13 -9.56 19.52 5.86
CA TYR A 13 -9.85 19.01 7.20
C TYR A 13 -10.16 20.20 8.11
N ASP A 14 -11.36 20.26 8.69
CA ASP A 14 -11.76 21.30 9.63
C ASP A 14 -11.43 22.73 9.19
N GLY A 15 -11.59 23.01 7.88
CA GLY A 15 -11.32 24.31 7.27
C GLY A 15 -9.86 24.55 6.86
N TYR A 16 -8.97 23.60 7.10
CA TYR A 16 -7.59 23.61 6.57
C TYR A 16 -7.50 22.84 5.27
N GLU A 17 -7.12 23.49 4.18
CA GLU A 17 -6.92 22.86 2.88
C GLU A 17 -5.56 22.14 2.85
N ALA A 18 -5.60 20.81 2.89
CA ALA A 18 -4.41 19.98 2.90
C ALA A 18 -3.82 19.75 1.50
N ILE A 19 -4.68 19.70 0.47
CA ILE A 19 -4.30 19.74 -0.95
C ILE A 19 -5.31 20.61 -1.70
N GLN A 20 -4.85 21.33 -2.74
CA GLN A 20 -5.65 22.29 -3.49
C GLN A 20 -5.43 22.11 -4.99
N HIS A 21 -6.50 22.06 -5.75
CA HIS A 21 -6.50 22.13 -7.22
C HIS A 21 -5.50 21.16 -7.87
N VAL A 22 -5.46 19.91 -7.39
CA VAL A 22 -4.52 18.90 -7.89
C VAL A 22 -5.06 18.27 -9.17
N ASP A 23 -4.27 18.38 -10.24
CA ASP A 23 -4.40 17.60 -11.47
C ASP A 23 -3.31 16.53 -11.51
N LEU A 24 -3.70 15.26 -11.66
CA LEU A 24 -2.78 14.13 -11.67
C LEU A 24 -3.33 13.01 -12.54
N GLU A 25 -2.47 12.41 -13.34
CA GLU A 25 -2.76 11.18 -14.06
C GLU A 25 -1.71 10.12 -13.64
N ILE A 26 -2.15 8.89 -13.44
CA ILE A 26 -1.29 7.74 -13.12
C ILE A 26 -1.56 6.66 -14.15
N GLY A 27 -0.57 6.35 -14.97
CA GLY A 27 -0.59 5.27 -15.96
C GLY A 27 -0.37 3.90 -15.34
N ASP A 28 -0.62 2.86 -16.13
CA ASP A 28 -0.49 1.46 -15.72
C ASP A 28 0.95 0.94 -15.61
N ASP A 29 1.92 1.69 -16.12
CA ASP A 29 3.36 1.42 -16.07
C ASP A 29 4.17 2.49 -15.29
N ASP A 30 3.48 3.47 -14.68
CA ASP A 30 4.14 4.56 -13.97
C ASP A 30 4.87 4.10 -12.70
N PHE A 31 6.04 4.71 -12.48
CA PHE A 31 6.75 4.73 -11.20
C PHE A 31 6.83 6.18 -10.72
N LEU A 32 5.84 6.61 -9.94
CA LEU A 32 5.65 8.00 -9.54
C LEU A 32 6.15 8.27 -8.12
N GLY A 33 7.08 9.21 -7.97
CA GLY A 33 7.52 9.74 -6.67
C GLY A 33 6.77 11.01 -6.29
N VAL A 34 6.09 11.02 -5.13
CA VAL A 34 5.46 12.20 -4.55
C VAL A 34 6.41 12.85 -3.55
N ILE A 35 6.96 14.00 -3.91
CA ILE A 35 7.99 14.68 -3.13
C ILE A 35 7.43 15.96 -2.51
N GLY A 36 7.80 16.23 -1.25
CA GLY A 36 7.38 17.45 -0.56
C GLY A 36 7.71 17.40 0.94
N PRO A 37 7.59 18.53 1.64
CA PRO A 37 7.85 18.61 3.07
C PRO A 37 6.85 17.76 3.88
N ASN A 38 7.20 17.49 5.16
CA ASN A 38 6.25 16.89 6.09
C ASN A 38 5.07 17.86 6.30
N GLY A 39 3.85 17.31 6.28
CA GLY A 39 2.62 18.13 6.30
C GLY A 39 2.23 18.70 4.93
N GLY A 40 2.99 18.48 3.86
CA GLY A 40 2.71 18.99 2.50
C GLY A 40 1.61 18.25 1.74
N GLY A 41 0.75 17.47 2.40
CA GLY A 41 -0.41 16.83 1.78
C GLY A 41 -0.16 15.48 1.09
N LYS A 42 1.07 14.92 1.13
CA LYS A 42 1.40 13.63 0.47
C LYS A 42 0.47 12.50 0.89
N THR A 43 0.34 12.25 2.20
CA THR A 43 -0.57 11.24 2.75
C THR A 43 -2.04 11.58 2.45
N THR A 44 -2.40 12.85 2.37
CA THR A 44 -3.76 13.28 1.99
C THR A 44 -4.06 12.95 0.55
N LEU A 45 -3.11 13.17 -0.37
CA LEU A 45 -3.22 12.77 -1.77
C LEU A 45 -3.45 11.25 -1.90
N VAL A 46 -2.65 10.46 -1.19
CA VAL A 46 -2.81 9.00 -1.11
C VAL A 46 -4.20 8.62 -0.58
N LYS A 47 -4.66 9.23 0.50
CA LYS A 47 -5.99 8.99 1.08
C LYS A 47 -7.12 9.36 0.13
N ALA A 48 -6.96 10.42 -0.67
CA ALA A 48 -7.93 10.79 -1.70
C ALA A 48 -8.02 9.71 -2.79
N ILE A 49 -6.88 9.22 -3.31
CA ILE A 49 -6.84 8.13 -4.31
C ILE A 49 -7.48 6.85 -3.74
N LEU A 50 -7.21 6.53 -2.47
CA LEU A 50 -7.80 5.38 -1.78
C LEU A 50 -9.32 5.57 -1.50
N GLY A 51 -9.86 6.79 -1.65
CA GLY A 51 -11.25 7.11 -1.36
C GLY A 51 -11.58 7.03 0.13
N THR A 52 -10.60 7.29 0.99
CA THR A 52 -10.76 7.26 2.47
C THR A 52 -11.00 8.64 3.06
N VAL A 53 -10.93 9.69 2.26
CA VAL A 53 -11.25 11.07 2.64
C VAL A 53 -12.17 11.72 1.61
N PRO A 54 -13.10 12.60 2.05
CA PRO A 54 -13.92 13.38 1.12
C PRO A 54 -13.03 14.37 0.35
N HIS A 55 -13.39 14.65 -0.90
CA HIS A 55 -12.70 15.60 -1.76
C HIS A 55 -13.73 16.38 -2.62
N THR A 56 -13.30 17.51 -3.15
CA THR A 56 -13.96 18.23 -4.25
C THR A 56 -13.21 17.96 -5.55
N GLY A 57 -13.74 18.40 -6.68
CA GLY A 57 -13.18 18.09 -8.00
C GLY A 57 -13.55 16.70 -8.49
N GLU A 58 -12.90 16.24 -9.54
CA GLU A 58 -13.17 14.95 -10.18
C GLU A 58 -12.02 13.98 -9.92
N LEU A 59 -12.31 12.81 -9.32
CA LEU A 59 -11.38 11.70 -9.15
C LEU A 59 -11.99 10.44 -9.76
N THR A 60 -11.36 9.93 -10.79
CA THR A 60 -11.80 8.75 -11.53
C THR A 60 -10.78 7.63 -11.40
N LEU A 61 -11.26 6.44 -11.05
CA LEU A 61 -10.47 5.21 -11.05
C LEU A 61 -10.88 4.36 -12.25
N ALA A 62 -9.90 3.87 -13.01
CA ALA A 62 -10.15 3.03 -14.17
C ALA A 62 -10.84 1.71 -13.79
N PRO A 63 -11.70 1.14 -14.65
CA PRO A 63 -12.37 -0.15 -14.41
C PRO A 63 -11.40 -1.29 -14.11
N GLU A 64 -10.18 -1.24 -14.64
CA GLU A 64 -9.10 -2.21 -14.45
C GLU A 64 -8.58 -2.28 -13.02
N LEU A 65 -8.83 -1.25 -12.22
CA LEU A 65 -8.55 -1.24 -10.79
C LEU A 65 -9.60 -1.99 -9.96
N PHE A 66 -10.56 -2.65 -10.64
CA PHE A 66 -11.63 -3.38 -9.97
C PHE A 66 -11.73 -4.81 -10.47
N ARG A 67 -11.94 -5.74 -9.55
CA ARG A 67 -12.34 -7.13 -9.81
C ARG A 67 -13.65 -7.39 -9.07
N GLY A 68 -14.77 -7.12 -9.74
CA GLY A 68 -16.07 -7.09 -9.09
C GLY A 68 -16.15 -5.97 -8.05
N LYS A 69 -16.25 -6.30 -6.76
CA LYS A 69 -16.26 -5.32 -5.66
C LYS A 69 -14.85 -5.08 -5.06
N GLU A 70 -13.87 -5.89 -5.41
CA GLU A 70 -12.49 -5.77 -4.94
C GLU A 70 -11.79 -4.64 -5.67
N ARG A 71 -11.10 -3.76 -4.93
CA ARG A 71 -10.16 -2.79 -5.51
C ARG A 71 -8.79 -3.44 -5.63
N LEU A 72 -8.21 -3.40 -6.83
CA LEU A 72 -6.86 -3.89 -7.12
C LEU A 72 -5.81 -2.80 -6.83
N ILE A 73 -5.91 -2.20 -5.65
CA ILE A 73 -4.99 -1.20 -5.12
C ILE A 73 -4.35 -1.77 -3.87
N GLY A 74 -3.04 -1.98 -3.91
CA GLY A 74 -2.25 -2.32 -2.75
C GLY A 74 -1.83 -1.05 -2.01
N TYR A 75 -1.92 -1.06 -0.68
CA TYR A 75 -1.49 0.07 0.14
C TYR A 75 -0.58 -0.36 1.27
N MET A 76 0.58 0.25 1.32
CA MET A 76 1.53 0.16 2.42
C MET A 76 1.50 1.48 3.20
N PRO A 77 0.90 1.51 4.40
CA PRO A 77 0.88 2.72 5.24
C PRO A 77 2.24 3.00 5.85
N GLN A 78 2.42 4.20 6.35
CA GLN A 78 3.56 4.54 7.18
C GLN A 78 3.64 3.63 8.41
N ILE A 79 4.84 3.17 8.78
CA ILE A 79 5.02 2.23 9.91
C ILE A 79 4.54 2.82 11.24
N SER A 80 4.66 4.14 11.43
CA SER A 80 4.17 4.84 12.63
C SER A 80 2.67 4.67 12.86
N ASP A 81 1.89 4.42 11.82
CA ASP A 81 0.44 4.28 11.88
C ASP A 81 0.00 2.87 12.27
N PHE A 82 0.96 1.94 12.41
CA PHE A 82 0.67 0.54 12.75
C PHE A 82 0.74 0.31 14.27
N ASP A 83 -0.38 -0.14 14.85
CA ASP A 83 -0.44 -0.49 16.28
C ASP A 83 0.35 -1.78 16.56
N ARG A 84 1.52 -1.63 17.15
CA ARG A 84 2.39 -2.77 17.55
C ARG A 84 1.84 -3.59 18.71
N ALA A 85 0.91 -3.05 19.49
CA ALA A 85 0.30 -3.75 20.61
C ALA A 85 -0.81 -4.72 20.17
N PHE A 86 -1.26 -4.61 18.92
CA PHE A 86 -2.30 -5.48 18.40
C PHE A 86 -1.80 -6.93 18.27
N PRO A 87 -2.45 -7.92 18.93
CA PRO A 87 -1.96 -9.30 19.02
C PRO A 87 -2.24 -10.08 17.73
N ILE A 88 -1.54 -9.71 16.65
CA ILE A 88 -1.65 -10.33 15.33
C ILE A 88 -0.29 -10.86 14.88
N SER A 89 -0.24 -12.03 14.28
CA SER A 89 0.99 -12.59 13.71
C SER A 89 1.37 -11.93 12.38
N VAL A 90 2.65 -12.00 12.01
CA VAL A 90 3.16 -11.54 10.71
C VAL A 90 2.37 -12.17 9.56
N LEU A 91 2.08 -13.47 9.62
CA LEU A 91 1.29 -14.17 8.60
C LEU A 91 -0.13 -13.60 8.48
N GLU A 92 -0.79 -13.32 9.62
CA GLU A 92 -2.14 -12.74 9.60
C GLU A 92 -2.14 -11.31 9.08
N VAL A 93 -1.09 -10.51 9.36
CA VAL A 93 -0.91 -9.20 8.75
C VAL A 93 -0.87 -9.32 7.23
N VAL A 94 -0.07 -10.23 6.68
CA VAL A 94 0.01 -10.43 5.22
C VAL A 94 -1.34 -10.88 4.66
N LEU A 95 -1.98 -11.86 5.29
CA LEU A 95 -3.29 -12.35 4.87
C LEU A 95 -4.38 -11.28 4.90
N SER A 96 -4.28 -10.28 5.79
CA SER A 96 -5.25 -9.18 5.86
C SER A 96 -5.32 -8.37 4.56
N GLY A 97 -4.27 -8.39 3.72
CA GLY A 97 -4.29 -7.79 2.39
C GLY A 97 -5.32 -8.40 1.43
N LEU A 98 -5.88 -9.57 1.75
CA LEU A 98 -6.92 -10.23 0.97
C LEU A 98 -8.36 -9.89 1.43
N GLN A 99 -8.54 -9.05 2.46
CA GLN A 99 -9.88 -8.79 3.02
C GLN A 99 -10.85 -8.17 2.01
N GLY A 100 -10.36 -7.29 1.13
CA GLY A 100 -11.18 -6.70 0.06
C GLY A 100 -11.77 -7.73 -0.90
N ARG A 101 -11.06 -8.84 -1.12
CA ARG A 101 -11.45 -9.93 -2.01
C ARG A 101 -12.49 -10.87 -1.40
N ARG A 102 -12.45 -11.08 -0.08
CA ARG A 102 -13.18 -12.17 0.58
C ARG A 102 -14.38 -11.71 1.41
N GLY A 103 -14.52 -10.43 1.70
CA GLY A 103 -15.51 -9.94 2.65
C GLY A 103 -15.19 -10.35 4.11
N PHE A 104 -15.90 -9.75 5.05
CA PHE A 104 -15.57 -9.76 6.49
C PHE A 104 -15.73 -11.13 7.19
N SER A 105 -16.42 -12.10 6.59
CA SER A 105 -16.76 -13.39 7.24
C SER A 105 -16.12 -14.62 6.62
N SER A 106 -15.30 -14.49 5.60
CA SER A 106 -14.69 -15.65 4.94
C SER A 106 -13.33 -16.02 5.54
N ARG A 107 -13.15 -17.30 5.88
CA ARG A 107 -11.87 -17.84 6.34
C ARG A 107 -10.84 -17.87 5.19
N TYR A 108 -9.58 -17.58 5.49
CA TYR A 108 -8.48 -17.75 4.54
C TYR A 108 -8.31 -19.22 4.16
N THR A 109 -8.15 -19.49 2.88
CA THR A 109 -7.95 -20.83 2.33
C THR A 109 -6.52 -21.32 2.56
N LYS A 110 -6.26 -22.60 2.20
CA LYS A 110 -4.89 -23.15 2.20
C LYS A 110 -4.01 -22.43 1.17
N GLU A 111 -4.58 -22.11 0.01
CA GLU A 111 -3.93 -21.41 -1.10
C GLU A 111 -3.53 -19.97 -0.68
N ASP A 112 -4.41 -19.25 0.04
CA ASP A 112 -4.07 -17.92 0.57
C ASP A 112 -2.89 -17.98 1.52
N ARG A 113 -2.89 -18.96 2.42
CA ARG A 113 -1.79 -19.16 3.38
C ARG A 113 -0.49 -19.55 2.69
N ALA A 114 -0.55 -20.41 1.66
CA ALA A 114 0.62 -20.77 0.85
C ALA A 114 1.19 -19.53 0.15
N ARG A 115 0.35 -18.73 -0.51
CA ARG A 115 0.78 -17.47 -1.15
C ARG A 115 1.38 -16.48 -0.16
N ALA A 116 0.78 -16.31 1.02
CA ALA A 116 1.35 -15.46 2.06
C ALA A 116 2.73 -15.94 2.52
N MET A 117 2.91 -17.26 2.69
CA MET A 117 4.20 -17.86 3.06
C MET A 117 5.25 -17.72 1.95
N GLU A 118 4.86 -17.83 0.67
CA GLU A 118 5.74 -17.58 -0.49
C GLU A 118 6.25 -16.13 -0.49
N LEU A 119 5.36 -15.15 -0.26
CA LEU A 119 5.74 -13.74 -0.18
C LEU A 119 6.67 -13.47 1.01
N LEU A 120 6.41 -14.07 2.18
CA LEU A 120 7.29 -13.96 3.34
C LEU A 120 8.66 -14.59 3.08
N ALA A 121 8.70 -15.73 2.37
CA ALA A 121 9.95 -16.38 1.99
C ALA A 121 10.74 -15.54 0.97
N ALA A 122 10.08 -15.01 -0.06
CA ALA A 122 10.69 -14.10 -1.03
C ALA A 122 11.25 -12.83 -0.38
N SER A 123 10.58 -12.35 0.70
CA SER A 123 11.03 -11.22 1.50
C SER A 123 12.10 -11.58 2.56
N GLY A 124 12.49 -12.86 2.69
CA GLY A 124 13.50 -13.32 3.65
C GLY A 124 13.08 -13.24 5.11
N ILE A 125 11.76 -13.34 5.41
CA ILE A 125 11.19 -13.25 6.76
C ILE A 125 10.19 -14.39 7.07
N ALA A 126 10.28 -15.53 6.37
CA ALA A 126 9.37 -16.65 6.56
C ALA A 126 9.45 -17.26 7.98
N ASP A 127 10.60 -17.20 8.63
CA ASP A 127 10.84 -17.66 10.00
C ASP A 127 10.04 -16.85 11.04
N THR A 128 9.68 -15.60 10.72
CA THR A 128 8.89 -14.73 11.60
C THR A 128 7.37 -14.89 11.42
N ALA A 129 6.91 -15.76 10.51
CA ALA A 129 5.49 -15.87 10.14
C ALA A 129 4.52 -16.02 11.34
N ARG A 130 4.97 -16.71 12.40
CA ARG A 130 4.17 -16.95 13.62
C ARG A 130 4.43 -15.94 14.74
N SER A 131 5.44 -15.09 14.60
CA SER A 131 5.78 -14.08 15.60
C SER A 131 4.72 -12.98 15.62
N PRO A 132 4.40 -12.41 16.79
CA PRO A 132 3.61 -11.19 16.88
C PRO A 132 4.27 -10.07 16.09
N ILE A 133 3.48 -9.29 15.35
CA ILE A 133 4.01 -8.20 14.50
C ILE A 133 4.74 -7.13 15.32
N GLY A 134 4.35 -6.93 16.57
CA GLY A 134 5.01 -5.99 17.48
C GLY A 134 6.41 -6.38 17.91
N GLU A 135 6.76 -7.68 17.83
CA GLU A 135 8.04 -8.22 18.29
C GLU A 135 9.11 -8.30 17.19
N VAL A 136 8.73 -8.08 15.92
CA VAL A 136 9.68 -8.11 14.81
C VAL A 136 10.42 -6.78 14.65
N SER A 137 11.61 -6.83 14.04
CA SER A 137 12.37 -5.60 13.74
C SER A 137 11.62 -4.67 12.77
N GLY A 138 11.99 -3.38 12.75
CA GLY A 138 11.37 -2.41 11.82
C GLY A 138 11.48 -2.85 10.36
N GLY A 139 12.64 -3.37 9.94
CA GLY A 139 12.82 -3.90 8.59
C GLY A 139 11.99 -5.14 8.28
N GLN A 140 11.81 -6.05 9.26
CA GLN A 140 10.92 -7.21 9.10
C GLN A 140 9.45 -6.79 9.01
N MET A 141 9.02 -5.83 9.85
CA MET A 141 7.68 -5.25 9.76
C MET A 141 7.42 -4.63 8.40
N GLN A 142 8.38 -3.87 7.88
CA GLN A 142 8.26 -3.21 6.58
C GLN A 142 8.11 -4.22 5.45
N ARG A 143 8.90 -5.30 5.46
CA ARG A 143 8.77 -6.41 4.50
C ARG A 143 7.41 -7.11 4.62
N ALA A 144 6.89 -7.29 5.84
CA ALA A 144 5.56 -7.84 6.05
C ALA A 144 4.45 -6.93 5.53
N LEU A 145 4.56 -5.60 5.73
CA LEU A 145 3.60 -4.63 5.21
C LEU A 145 3.64 -4.54 3.68
N LEU A 146 4.83 -4.63 3.05
CA LEU A 146 4.95 -4.72 1.61
C LEU A 146 4.30 -6.03 1.08
N ALA A 147 4.60 -7.18 1.70
CA ALA A 147 3.97 -8.45 1.35
C ALA A 147 2.43 -8.39 1.48
N ARG A 148 1.91 -7.73 2.52
CA ARG A 148 0.48 -7.44 2.69
C ARG A 148 -0.09 -6.62 1.54
N ALA A 149 0.65 -5.59 1.10
CA ALA A 149 0.17 -4.70 0.03
C ALA A 149 0.10 -5.40 -1.34
N VAL A 150 0.97 -6.39 -1.59
CA VAL A 150 1.04 -7.07 -2.90
C VAL A 150 0.32 -8.42 -2.97
N ILE A 151 -0.15 -8.99 -1.86
CA ILE A 151 -0.75 -10.33 -1.81
C ILE A 151 -2.01 -10.47 -2.69
N SER A 152 -2.78 -9.39 -2.85
CA SER A 152 -3.99 -9.36 -3.68
C SER A 152 -3.72 -9.25 -5.18
N ASP A 153 -2.43 -9.16 -5.58
CA ASP A 153 -2.02 -8.95 -6.96
C ASP A 153 -2.59 -7.63 -7.53
N PRO A 154 -2.24 -6.49 -6.91
CA PRO A 154 -2.80 -5.19 -7.29
C PRO A 154 -2.32 -4.74 -8.66
N LYS A 155 -3.04 -3.79 -9.27
CA LYS A 155 -2.63 -3.07 -10.48
C LYS A 155 -1.96 -1.73 -10.17
N LEU A 156 -2.23 -1.20 -8.99
CA LEU A 156 -1.62 0.02 -8.46
C LEU A 156 -1.14 -0.26 -7.04
N LEU A 157 0.14 -0.04 -6.78
CA LEU A 157 0.76 -0.11 -5.45
C LEU A 157 1.07 1.29 -4.95
N ILE A 158 0.53 1.64 -3.80
CA ILE A 158 0.78 2.93 -3.15
C ILE A 158 1.55 2.68 -1.86
N LEU A 159 2.68 3.38 -1.70
CA LEU A 159 3.53 3.28 -0.52
C LEU A 159 3.68 4.66 0.11
N ASP A 160 3.32 4.79 1.38
CA ASP A 160 3.47 6.04 2.13
C ASP A 160 4.76 6.00 2.96
N GLU A 161 5.77 6.76 2.52
CA GLU A 161 7.09 6.86 3.14
C GLU A 161 7.78 5.49 3.39
N PRO A 162 7.94 4.63 2.36
CA PRO A 162 8.39 3.24 2.55
C PRO A 162 9.85 3.09 2.96
N ALA A 163 10.67 4.13 2.85
CA ALA A 163 12.09 4.12 3.20
C ALA A 163 12.41 4.78 4.55
N ASN A 164 11.39 5.23 5.30
CA ASN A 164 11.63 5.84 6.60
C ASN A 164 12.12 4.82 7.64
N PHE A 165 13.13 5.21 8.43
CA PHE A 165 13.68 4.41 9.53
C PHE A 165 14.40 3.12 9.14
N VAL A 166 14.91 3.01 7.91
CA VAL A 166 15.68 1.86 7.45
C VAL A 166 17.11 2.22 7.10
N ASP A 167 17.99 1.22 7.16
CA ASP A 167 19.38 1.40 6.74
C ASP A 167 19.51 1.44 5.20
N ASN A 168 20.65 1.99 4.71
CA ASN A 168 20.94 2.12 3.28
C ASN A 168 20.94 0.79 2.51
N LYS A 169 21.18 -0.35 3.18
CA LYS A 169 21.19 -1.66 2.54
C LYS A 169 19.75 -2.10 2.26
N PHE A 170 18.88 -1.95 3.23
CA PHE A 170 17.47 -2.27 3.06
C PHE A 170 16.79 -1.35 2.04
N GLU A 171 17.11 -0.05 2.05
CA GLU A 171 16.60 0.90 1.07
C GLU A 171 16.90 0.45 -0.38
N LYS A 172 18.14 0.02 -0.66
CA LYS A 172 18.53 -0.49 -1.98
C LYS A 172 17.77 -1.78 -2.35
N GLU A 173 17.56 -2.68 -1.39
CA GLU A 173 16.77 -3.90 -1.60
C GLU A 173 15.30 -3.57 -1.89
N LEU A 174 14.73 -2.61 -1.18
CA LEU A 174 13.36 -2.14 -1.39
C LEU A 174 13.19 -1.59 -2.81
N TYR A 175 14.04 -0.64 -3.23
CA TYR A 175 13.96 -0.06 -4.58
C TYR A 175 14.11 -1.12 -5.67
N ARG A 176 15.00 -2.11 -5.50
CA ARG A 176 15.11 -3.22 -6.44
C ARG A 176 13.81 -4.01 -6.54
N THR A 177 13.22 -4.37 -5.40
CA THR A 177 11.94 -5.07 -5.34
C THR A 177 10.82 -4.25 -5.99
N LEU A 178 10.77 -2.94 -5.74
CA LEU A 178 9.78 -2.06 -6.35
C LEU A 178 9.96 -1.97 -7.88
N HIS A 179 11.20 -1.92 -8.38
CA HIS A 179 11.44 -1.97 -9.83
C HIS A 179 11.00 -3.29 -10.47
N GLU A 180 11.21 -4.42 -9.79
CA GLU A 180 10.71 -5.72 -10.25
C GLU A 180 9.18 -5.74 -10.27
N LEU A 181 8.52 -5.22 -9.25
CA LEU A 181 7.05 -5.12 -9.16
C LEU A 181 6.46 -4.18 -10.23
N ASN A 182 7.15 -3.08 -10.56
CA ASN A 182 6.68 -2.11 -11.55
C ASN A 182 6.57 -2.68 -12.97
N THR A 183 7.20 -3.83 -13.25
CA THR A 183 6.99 -4.54 -14.54
C THR A 183 5.57 -5.08 -14.71
N HIS A 184 4.76 -5.10 -13.65
CA HIS A 184 3.42 -5.70 -13.63
C HIS A 184 2.33 -4.78 -13.06
N MET A 185 2.72 -3.70 -12.38
CA MET A 185 1.81 -2.77 -11.73
C MET A 185 2.39 -1.35 -11.68
N ALA A 186 1.54 -0.35 -11.66
CA ALA A 186 1.95 1.02 -11.39
C ALA A 186 2.34 1.18 -9.91
N ILE A 187 3.29 2.08 -9.64
CA ILE A 187 3.77 2.37 -8.27
C ILE A 187 3.71 3.86 -8.00
N VAL A 188 3.17 4.23 -6.84
CA VAL A 188 3.19 5.59 -6.28
C VAL A 188 3.85 5.54 -4.90
N MET A 189 4.84 6.42 -4.66
CA MET A 189 5.54 6.47 -3.38
C MET A 189 5.89 7.91 -2.96
#